data_bfa28163a33cace1c573f3b626fee047
#
_entry.id   bfa28163a33cace1c573f3b626fee047
#
_cell.length_a   1.000
_cell.length_b   1.000
_cell.length_c   1.000
_cell.angle_alpha   90.00
_cell.angle_beta   90.00
_cell.angle_gamma   90.00
#
_symmetry.space_group_name_H-M   'P 1'
#
loop_
_entity.id
_entity.type
_entity.pdbx_description
1 polymer ?
#
loop_
_entity_poly.entity_id
_entity_poly.type
_entity_poly.pdbx_seq_one_letter_code
_entity_poly.pdbx_strand_id
1 'polypeptide(L)'
;MIERAAILSTGDELTTGKVVDTNSNYLADKLVEAGVEVAAVLTVGDVAERIIWAWQQAIEKADLIISTGGIGPTADDLTTELVAKIAGVDLFFSEEVAENIRRLFASLKRPMPENNLKQAKFPRGAEIIANHLGTAPGYRVDLDTPHGKKHLIILPGVPRELKPMMEETVLPWLRKMRGTDDIFLTRAFQTFGISESGLDEAVKGTVSGEEGRLAFRASFPQISLKVTVRGKPNEVEARLEELSNRIRARVGSYVYGEGDVTMEEVVGKLLKEKGKTLAIAEACSGGLVSHRVTNVPGSSAYYLGTVVAYADTAKTKLLGVKPETLQLHGAVSAETTREMAVGVRERLGADIGVAVTGIAGPGGGTPDKPVGLAYLALSSGDTLVARDYKLWGNREWIKTLVTQLVLDWVRRSLLGINIAEASFIRR
;
A
#
# COMPACT_ATOMS: atom_id res chain seq x y z
N MET A 1 5.97 -27.10 -16.84
CA MET A 1 4.91 -26.26 -16.22
C MET A 1 5.61 -25.24 -15.34
N ILE A 2 5.21 -23.98 -15.36
CA ILE A 2 5.84 -22.94 -14.53
C ILE A 2 5.16 -22.96 -13.16
N GLU A 3 5.88 -23.44 -12.15
CA GLU A 3 5.38 -23.53 -10.77
C GLU A 3 6.07 -22.53 -9.85
N ARG A 4 7.36 -22.26 -10.08
CA ARG A 4 8.18 -21.39 -9.24
C ARG A 4 8.81 -20.27 -10.04
N ALA A 5 8.83 -19.09 -9.48
CA ALA A 5 9.51 -17.90 -10.01
C ALA A 5 10.58 -17.39 -9.06
N ALA A 6 11.60 -16.76 -9.63
CA ALA A 6 12.53 -15.93 -8.90
C ALA A 6 12.49 -14.49 -9.46
N ILE A 7 12.67 -13.51 -8.60
CA ILE A 7 12.72 -12.10 -8.96
C ILE A 7 14.13 -11.60 -8.72
N LEU A 8 14.67 -10.86 -9.66
CA LEU A 8 15.97 -10.19 -9.55
C LEU A 8 15.81 -8.70 -9.85
N SER A 9 16.19 -7.86 -8.91
CA SER A 9 16.31 -6.41 -9.12
C SER A 9 17.78 -5.99 -9.19
N THR A 10 18.15 -5.21 -10.20
CA THR A 10 19.49 -4.65 -10.35
C THR A 10 19.45 -3.14 -10.15
N GLY A 11 20.43 -2.62 -9.42
CA GLY A 11 20.60 -1.20 -9.15
C GLY A 11 21.48 -0.94 -7.92
N ASP A 12 22.48 -0.09 -8.07
CA ASP A 12 23.34 0.34 -6.96
C ASP A 12 22.55 1.15 -5.92
N GLU A 13 21.52 1.89 -6.32
CA GLU A 13 20.61 2.64 -5.42
C GLU A 13 19.80 1.71 -4.50
N LEU A 14 19.48 0.49 -4.97
CA LEU A 14 18.78 -0.51 -4.17
C LEU A 14 19.72 -1.10 -3.11
N THR A 15 20.94 -1.49 -3.52
CA THR A 15 21.92 -2.12 -2.61
C THR A 15 22.53 -1.15 -1.62
N THR A 16 22.53 0.14 -1.93
CA THR A 16 22.97 1.22 -1.01
C THR A 16 21.87 1.75 -0.10
N GLY A 17 20.64 1.22 -0.24
CA GLY A 17 19.49 1.61 0.59
C GLY A 17 18.91 2.99 0.31
N LYS A 18 19.30 3.62 -0.81
CA LYS A 18 18.79 4.95 -1.21
C LYS A 18 17.34 4.87 -1.73
N VAL A 19 16.99 3.74 -2.34
CA VAL A 19 15.66 3.48 -2.90
C VAL A 19 15.14 2.15 -2.37
N VAL A 20 13.85 2.09 -2.06
CA VAL A 20 13.17 0.84 -1.68
C VAL A 20 12.79 0.08 -2.94
N ASP A 21 13.07 -1.22 -2.99
CA ASP A 21 12.68 -2.10 -4.09
C ASP A 21 11.16 -2.36 -4.09
N THR A 22 10.42 -1.46 -4.71
CA THR A 22 8.98 -1.58 -4.91
C THR A 22 8.61 -2.49 -6.08
N ASN A 23 9.53 -2.72 -7.02
CA ASN A 23 9.30 -3.60 -8.15
C ASN A 23 9.23 -5.06 -7.73
N SER A 24 10.18 -5.54 -6.94
CA SER A 24 10.13 -6.92 -6.41
C SER A 24 8.87 -7.19 -5.60
N ASN A 25 8.43 -6.23 -4.78
CA ASN A 25 7.19 -6.36 -4.03
C ASN A 25 5.97 -6.51 -4.97
N TYR A 26 5.85 -5.65 -5.97
CA TYR A 26 4.77 -5.70 -6.95
C TYR A 26 4.79 -7.01 -7.76
N LEU A 27 5.96 -7.41 -8.28
CA LEU A 27 6.12 -8.63 -9.06
C LEU A 27 5.77 -9.87 -8.24
N ALA A 28 6.20 -9.93 -6.98
CA ALA A 28 5.88 -11.04 -6.08
C ALA A 28 4.36 -11.17 -5.84
N ASP A 29 3.68 -10.05 -5.58
CA ASP A 29 2.22 -10.02 -5.40
C ASP A 29 1.51 -10.55 -6.66
N LYS A 30 1.89 -10.07 -7.85
CA LYS A 30 1.32 -10.49 -9.14
C LYS A 30 1.59 -11.95 -9.51
N LEU A 31 2.77 -12.47 -9.20
CA LEU A 31 3.11 -13.86 -9.42
C LEU A 31 2.30 -14.79 -8.50
N VAL A 32 2.15 -14.42 -7.23
CA VAL A 32 1.32 -15.16 -6.28
C VAL A 32 -0.15 -15.14 -6.71
N GLU A 33 -0.68 -13.98 -7.16
CA GLU A 33 -2.03 -13.89 -7.73
C GLU A 33 -2.19 -14.79 -8.97
N ALA A 34 -1.15 -14.89 -9.79
CA ALA A 34 -1.11 -15.81 -10.94
C ALA A 34 -0.87 -17.27 -10.55
N GLY A 35 -0.73 -17.58 -9.26
CA GLY A 35 -0.55 -18.93 -8.73
C GLY A 35 0.84 -19.50 -8.89
N VAL A 36 1.83 -18.65 -8.99
CA VAL A 36 3.24 -19.04 -9.08
C VAL A 36 3.90 -18.76 -7.74
N GLU A 37 4.58 -19.76 -7.19
CA GLU A 37 5.38 -19.60 -5.97
C GLU A 37 6.60 -18.71 -6.26
N VAL A 38 6.83 -17.70 -5.45
CA VAL A 38 8.07 -16.92 -5.49
C VAL A 38 9.10 -17.59 -4.60
N ALA A 39 10.02 -18.34 -5.24
CA ALA A 39 11.03 -19.13 -4.55
C ALA A 39 12.21 -18.29 -4.04
N ALA A 40 12.49 -17.15 -4.67
CA ALA A 40 13.56 -16.24 -4.28
C ALA A 40 13.31 -14.81 -4.77
N VAL A 41 13.76 -13.84 -3.98
CA VAL A 41 13.91 -12.44 -4.39
C VAL A 41 15.36 -12.05 -4.13
N LEU A 42 16.04 -11.56 -5.16
CA LEU A 42 17.45 -11.20 -5.13
C LEU A 42 17.59 -9.73 -5.54
N THR A 43 18.43 -8.98 -4.83
CA THR A 43 18.77 -7.60 -5.20
C THR A 43 20.28 -7.48 -5.26
N VAL A 44 20.82 -7.02 -6.38
CA VAL A 44 22.26 -6.85 -6.60
C VAL A 44 22.55 -5.49 -7.22
N GLY A 45 23.78 -4.98 -7.00
CA GLY A 45 24.27 -3.78 -7.68
C GLY A 45 24.65 -4.06 -9.14
N ASP A 46 24.93 -3.00 -9.90
CA ASP A 46 25.22 -2.99 -11.33
C ASP A 46 26.64 -3.49 -11.66
N VAL A 47 26.99 -4.66 -11.11
CA VAL A 47 28.27 -5.34 -11.31
C VAL A 47 28.03 -6.66 -12.01
N ALA A 48 28.67 -6.87 -13.16
CA ALA A 48 28.44 -8.01 -14.04
C ALA A 48 28.51 -9.38 -13.32
N GLU A 49 29.52 -9.59 -12.49
CA GLU A 49 29.73 -10.84 -11.76
C GLU A 49 28.61 -11.09 -10.75
N ARG A 50 28.10 -10.04 -10.11
CA ARG A 50 26.99 -10.14 -9.14
C ARG A 50 25.68 -10.46 -9.83
N ILE A 51 25.41 -9.83 -10.97
CA ILE A 51 24.22 -10.06 -11.77
C ILE A 51 24.20 -11.52 -12.29
N ILE A 52 25.33 -12.00 -12.84
CA ILE A 52 25.46 -13.37 -13.31
C ILE A 52 25.27 -14.38 -12.17
N TRP A 53 25.91 -14.14 -11.01
CA TRP A 53 25.74 -14.97 -9.82
C TRP A 53 24.26 -15.04 -9.40
N ALA A 54 23.57 -13.92 -9.35
CA ALA A 54 22.17 -13.89 -8.96
C ALA A 54 21.25 -14.65 -9.93
N TRP A 55 21.51 -14.55 -11.26
CA TRP A 55 20.77 -15.36 -12.23
C TRP A 55 21.06 -16.85 -12.07
N GLN A 56 22.30 -17.24 -11.81
CA GLN A 56 22.64 -18.66 -11.56
C GLN A 56 21.85 -19.20 -10.35
N GLN A 57 21.79 -18.44 -9.27
CA GLN A 57 20.99 -18.82 -8.08
C GLN A 57 19.51 -18.91 -8.41
N ALA A 58 18.97 -17.99 -9.22
CA ALA A 58 17.58 -17.99 -9.64
C ALA A 58 17.24 -19.18 -10.55
N ILE A 59 18.10 -19.50 -11.52
CA ILE A 59 17.95 -20.61 -12.48
C ILE A 59 17.87 -21.96 -11.78
N GLU A 60 18.62 -22.16 -10.71
CA GLU A 60 18.57 -23.41 -9.91
C GLU A 60 17.23 -23.59 -9.18
N LYS A 61 16.58 -22.52 -8.78
CA LYS A 61 15.44 -22.53 -7.85
C LYS A 61 14.09 -22.35 -8.52
N ALA A 62 14.06 -21.79 -9.73
CA ALA A 62 12.83 -21.36 -10.38
C ALA A 62 12.76 -21.80 -11.87
N ASP A 63 11.53 -21.84 -12.38
CA ASP A 63 11.23 -22.11 -13.78
C ASP A 63 11.13 -20.82 -14.59
N LEU A 64 10.71 -19.75 -13.90
CA LEU A 64 10.58 -18.39 -14.42
C LEU A 64 11.47 -17.44 -13.61
N ILE A 65 12.27 -16.65 -14.30
CA ILE A 65 13.06 -15.59 -13.70
C ILE A 65 12.57 -14.25 -14.27
N ILE A 66 12.14 -13.33 -13.40
CA ILE A 66 11.82 -11.96 -13.80
C ILE A 66 12.90 -11.05 -13.26
N SER A 67 13.66 -10.43 -14.16
CA SER A 67 14.70 -9.46 -13.80
C SER A 67 14.27 -8.06 -14.18
N THR A 68 14.51 -7.08 -13.29
CA THR A 68 14.16 -5.68 -13.49
C THR A 68 15.36 -4.77 -13.28
N GLY A 69 15.58 -3.83 -14.20
CA GLY A 69 16.70 -2.89 -14.21
C GLY A 69 17.82 -3.24 -15.19
N GLY A 70 18.77 -2.33 -15.34
CA GLY A 70 19.97 -2.51 -16.16
C GLY A 70 19.76 -2.60 -17.68
N ILE A 71 18.62 -2.08 -18.21
CA ILE A 71 18.31 -2.03 -19.65
C ILE A 71 18.17 -0.60 -20.19
N GLY A 72 18.67 0.37 -19.45
CA GLY A 72 18.76 1.76 -19.87
C GLY A 72 19.82 2.02 -20.94
N PRO A 73 20.05 3.30 -21.28
CA PRO A 73 20.98 3.68 -22.32
C PRO A 73 22.40 3.92 -21.81
N THR A 74 22.67 3.78 -20.52
CA THR A 74 23.96 4.15 -19.90
C THR A 74 24.97 3.01 -19.93
N ALA A 75 26.20 3.28 -19.57
CA ALA A 75 27.29 2.29 -19.65
C ALA A 75 27.16 1.19 -18.59
N ASP A 76 26.54 1.49 -17.48
CA ASP A 76 26.25 0.60 -16.35
C ASP A 76 24.99 -0.29 -16.57
N ASP A 77 24.21 -0.03 -17.61
CA ASP A 77 23.10 -0.89 -18.03
C ASP A 77 23.63 -2.15 -18.76
N LEU A 78 24.02 -3.17 -18.03
CA LEU A 78 24.71 -4.35 -18.56
C LEU A 78 23.80 -5.56 -18.82
N THR A 79 22.54 -5.49 -18.40
CA THR A 79 21.62 -6.65 -18.36
C THR A 79 21.53 -7.36 -19.70
N THR A 80 21.34 -6.64 -20.82
CA THR A 80 21.12 -7.25 -22.14
C THR A 80 22.34 -8.01 -22.67
N GLU A 81 23.53 -7.45 -22.50
CA GLU A 81 24.78 -8.08 -22.89
C GLU A 81 25.05 -9.34 -22.04
N LEU A 82 24.77 -9.29 -20.77
CA LEU A 82 24.94 -10.41 -19.86
C LEU A 82 23.94 -11.54 -20.12
N VAL A 83 22.70 -11.22 -20.47
CA VAL A 83 21.69 -12.21 -20.89
C VAL A 83 22.14 -12.93 -22.16
N ALA A 84 22.61 -12.19 -23.17
CA ALA A 84 23.14 -12.80 -24.40
C ALA A 84 24.29 -13.75 -24.10
N LYS A 85 25.20 -13.37 -23.21
CA LYS A 85 26.32 -14.20 -22.76
C LYS A 85 25.88 -15.48 -22.06
N ILE A 86 24.89 -15.41 -21.15
CA ILE A 86 24.37 -16.59 -20.44
C ILE A 86 23.59 -17.51 -21.39
N ALA A 87 22.82 -16.93 -22.32
CA ALA A 87 22.09 -17.66 -23.33
C ALA A 87 23.00 -18.26 -24.43
N GLY A 88 24.28 -17.86 -24.50
CA GLY A 88 25.22 -18.29 -25.52
C GLY A 88 24.85 -17.84 -26.93
N VAL A 89 24.25 -16.64 -27.06
CA VAL A 89 23.76 -16.09 -28.32
C VAL A 89 24.32 -14.69 -28.58
N ASP A 90 24.35 -14.31 -29.86
CA ASP A 90 24.71 -12.93 -30.24
C ASP A 90 23.56 -11.96 -29.99
N LEU A 91 23.89 -10.67 -29.91
CA LEU A 91 22.92 -9.60 -29.97
C LEU A 91 22.48 -9.32 -31.39
N PHE A 92 21.21 -9.02 -31.60
CA PHE A 92 20.71 -8.44 -32.84
C PHE A 92 20.14 -7.02 -32.59
N PHE A 93 20.19 -6.20 -33.63
CA PHE A 93 19.64 -4.86 -33.58
C PHE A 93 18.25 -4.84 -34.20
N SER A 94 17.26 -4.28 -33.49
CA SER A 94 15.89 -4.12 -33.98
C SER A 94 15.67 -2.71 -34.51
N GLU A 95 15.59 -2.55 -35.83
CA GLU A 95 15.32 -1.24 -36.46
C GLU A 95 13.92 -0.73 -36.08
N GLU A 96 12.96 -1.64 -35.90
CA GLU A 96 11.60 -1.30 -35.46
C GLU A 96 11.62 -0.61 -34.09
N VAL A 97 12.36 -1.16 -33.13
CA VAL A 97 12.49 -0.56 -31.79
C VAL A 97 13.26 0.75 -31.88
N ALA A 98 14.33 0.81 -32.65
CA ALA A 98 15.09 2.05 -32.83
C ALA A 98 14.21 3.18 -33.40
N GLU A 99 13.34 2.84 -34.36
CA GLU A 99 12.40 3.82 -34.93
C GLU A 99 11.32 4.25 -33.92
N ASN A 100 10.84 3.31 -33.08
CA ASN A 100 9.89 3.68 -32.01
C ASN A 100 10.53 4.60 -31.00
N ILE A 101 11.80 4.41 -30.62
CA ILE A 101 12.54 5.31 -29.74
C ILE A 101 12.68 6.69 -30.40
N ARG A 102 13.07 6.77 -31.70
CA ARG A 102 13.16 8.04 -32.43
C ARG A 102 11.83 8.80 -32.43
N ARG A 103 10.71 8.10 -32.71
CA ARG A 103 9.36 8.70 -32.69
C ARG A 103 8.98 9.22 -31.31
N LEU A 104 9.32 8.50 -30.25
CA LEU A 104 9.07 8.97 -28.89
C LEU A 104 9.82 10.28 -28.60
N PHE A 105 11.11 10.37 -28.93
CA PHE A 105 11.87 11.61 -28.74
C PHE A 105 11.33 12.76 -29.61
N ALA A 106 10.94 12.46 -30.85
CA ALA A 106 10.33 13.44 -31.73
C ALA A 106 9.01 13.99 -31.16
N SER A 107 8.17 13.11 -30.59
CA SER A 107 6.90 13.53 -29.94
C SER A 107 7.13 14.44 -28.74
N LEU A 108 8.24 14.24 -28.02
CA LEU A 108 8.66 15.07 -26.89
C LEU A 108 9.40 16.35 -27.33
N LYS A 109 9.58 16.56 -28.65
CA LYS A 109 10.35 17.67 -29.23
C LYS A 109 11.78 17.78 -28.65
N ARG A 110 12.43 16.62 -28.43
CA ARG A 110 13.78 16.51 -27.90
C ARG A 110 14.70 15.76 -28.88
N PRO A 111 15.97 16.15 -29.03
CA PRO A 111 16.95 15.34 -29.76
C PRO A 111 17.16 14.01 -29.05
N MET A 112 17.20 12.91 -29.79
CA MET A 112 17.53 11.59 -29.24
C MET A 112 19.04 11.44 -29.11
N PRO A 113 19.60 11.24 -27.91
CA PRO A 113 20.99 10.88 -27.75
C PRO A 113 21.29 9.51 -28.38
N GLU A 114 22.44 9.36 -29.03
CA GLU A 114 22.79 8.15 -29.79
C GLU A 114 22.88 6.90 -28.94
N ASN A 115 23.26 7.02 -27.67
CA ASN A 115 23.35 5.92 -26.73
C ASN A 115 21.99 5.25 -26.47
N ASN A 116 20.85 5.90 -26.74
CA ASN A 116 19.53 5.27 -26.65
C ASN A 116 19.35 4.12 -27.66
N LEU A 117 20.14 4.07 -28.74
CA LEU A 117 20.14 2.96 -29.67
C LEU A 117 20.63 1.64 -29.06
N LYS A 118 21.33 1.69 -27.91
CA LYS A 118 21.67 0.51 -27.11
C LYS A 118 20.42 -0.27 -26.74
N GLN A 119 19.32 0.41 -26.44
CA GLN A 119 18.04 -0.19 -26.06
C GLN A 119 17.29 -0.89 -27.20
N ALA A 120 17.80 -0.78 -28.44
CA ALA A 120 17.29 -1.53 -29.58
C ALA A 120 18.07 -2.82 -29.85
N LYS A 121 19.03 -3.21 -28.99
CA LYS A 121 19.78 -4.47 -29.06
C LYS A 121 19.16 -5.51 -28.16
N PHE A 122 19.00 -6.73 -28.65
CA PHE A 122 18.39 -7.84 -27.91
C PHE A 122 19.15 -9.13 -28.17
N PRO A 123 19.15 -10.09 -27.23
CA PRO A 123 19.67 -11.44 -27.47
C PRO A 123 18.93 -12.09 -28.65
N ARG A 124 19.63 -12.78 -29.53
CA ARG A 124 19.03 -13.48 -30.67
C ARG A 124 18.00 -14.52 -30.18
N GLY A 125 16.80 -14.46 -30.74
CA GLY A 125 15.67 -15.31 -30.32
C GLY A 125 14.83 -14.71 -29.19
N ALA A 126 15.15 -13.50 -28.70
CA ALA A 126 14.33 -12.83 -27.72
C ALA A 126 12.97 -12.39 -28.30
N GLU A 127 11.91 -12.58 -27.52
CA GLU A 127 10.59 -11.99 -27.78
C GLU A 127 10.50 -10.64 -27.09
N ILE A 128 10.32 -9.58 -27.87
CA ILE A 128 10.30 -8.20 -27.38
C ILE A 128 8.94 -7.91 -26.72
N ILE A 129 8.98 -7.30 -25.54
CA ILE A 129 7.81 -6.82 -24.81
C ILE A 129 7.75 -5.30 -24.95
N ALA A 130 6.74 -4.79 -25.62
CA ALA A 130 6.61 -3.38 -25.92
C ALA A 130 6.51 -2.53 -24.64
N ASN A 131 7.19 -1.37 -24.65
CA ASN A 131 7.08 -0.35 -23.63
C ASN A 131 6.41 0.89 -24.23
N HIS A 132 5.17 1.15 -23.83
CA HIS A 132 4.41 2.31 -24.34
C HIS A 132 4.66 3.62 -23.54
N LEU A 133 5.38 3.54 -22.43
CA LEU A 133 5.59 4.67 -21.51
C LEU A 133 7.05 5.12 -21.39
N GLY A 134 7.98 4.37 -21.99
CA GLY A 134 9.41 4.64 -21.91
C GLY A 134 10.17 4.17 -23.16
N THR A 135 11.50 4.34 -23.14
CA THR A 135 12.39 4.02 -24.26
C THR A 135 12.92 2.60 -24.25
N ALA A 136 12.90 1.91 -23.10
CA ALA A 136 13.47 0.59 -22.91
C ALA A 136 12.39 -0.50 -23.01
N PRO A 137 12.24 -1.23 -24.12
CA PRO A 137 11.39 -2.41 -24.16
C PRO A 137 11.93 -3.50 -23.26
N GLY A 138 11.03 -4.31 -22.68
CA GLY A 138 11.42 -5.57 -22.06
C GLY A 138 11.57 -6.66 -23.12
N TYR A 139 11.98 -7.83 -22.68
CA TYR A 139 12.05 -9.01 -23.55
C TYR A 139 12.04 -10.29 -22.75
N ARG A 140 11.70 -11.39 -23.42
CA ARG A 140 11.76 -12.74 -22.90
C ARG A 140 12.76 -13.56 -23.68
N VAL A 141 13.54 -14.37 -22.99
CA VAL A 141 14.47 -15.35 -23.55
C VAL A 141 14.25 -16.70 -22.88
N ASP A 142 14.22 -17.75 -23.68
CA ASP A 142 14.23 -19.12 -23.17
C ASP A 142 15.68 -19.60 -23.04
N LEU A 143 16.02 -20.19 -21.90
CA LEU A 143 17.35 -20.71 -21.60
C LEU A 143 17.27 -22.24 -21.47
N ASP A 144 18.09 -22.94 -22.21
CA ASP A 144 18.31 -24.37 -21.98
C ASP A 144 19.44 -24.53 -20.97
N THR A 145 19.12 -25.08 -19.81
CA THR A 145 20.05 -25.22 -18.68
C THR A 145 20.15 -26.69 -18.22
N PRO A 146 21.18 -27.05 -17.43
CA PRO A 146 21.24 -28.36 -16.79
C PRO A 146 20.04 -28.68 -15.89
N HIS A 147 19.34 -27.62 -15.43
CA HIS A 147 18.12 -27.70 -14.60
C HIS A 147 16.83 -27.66 -15.43
N GLY A 148 16.90 -27.94 -16.75
CA GLY A 148 15.79 -27.88 -17.68
C GLY A 148 15.61 -26.50 -18.33
N LYS A 149 14.55 -26.38 -19.12
CA LYS A 149 14.20 -25.12 -19.79
C LYS A 149 13.71 -24.08 -18.81
N LYS A 150 14.30 -22.89 -18.85
CA LYS A 150 13.97 -21.74 -18.01
C LYS A 150 13.51 -20.57 -18.85
N HIS A 151 12.61 -19.77 -18.31
CA HIS A 151 12.10 -18.56 -18.94
C HIS A 151 12.67 -17.35 -18.21
N LEU A 152 13.44 -16.53 -18.89
CA LEU A 152 14.00 -15.29 -18.37
C LEU A 152 13.27 -14.11 -19.00
N ILE A 153 12.63 -13.29 -18.19
CA ILE A 153 11.93 -12.07 -18.60
C ILE A 153 12.68 -10.87 -18.02
N ILE A 154 13.00 -9.91 -18.87
CA ILE A 154 13.68 -8.69 -18.50
C ILE A 154 12.72 -7.51 -18.67
N LEU A 155 12.57 -6.71 -17.62
CA LEU A 155 11.70 -5.54 -17.56
C LEU A 155 12.47 -4.29 -17.12
N PRO A 156 12.03 -3.08 -17.47
CA PRO A 156 12.67 -1.85 -17.04
C PRO A 156 12.58 -1.66 -15.51
N GLY A 157 13.54 -0.90 -14.93
CA GLY A 157 13.56 -0.57 -13.51
C GLY A 157 12.48 0.44 -13.07
N VAL A 158 11.92 1.21 -14.00
CA VAL A 158 10.93 2.26 -13.71
C VAL A 158 9.55 1.63 -13.44
N PRO A 159 8.96 1.77 -12.22
CA PRO A 159 7.73 1.07 -11.85
C PRO A 159 6.53 1.36 -12.77
N ARG A 160 6.37 2.60 -13.22
CA ARG A 160 5.26 3.00 -14.12
C ARG A 160 5.35 2.33 -15.49
N GLU A 161 6.54 1.90 -15.91
CA GLU A 161 6.78 1.21 -17.19
C GLU A 161 6.63 -0.30 -17.03
N LEU A 162 7.18 -0.85 -15.95
CA LEU A 162 7.15 -2.27 -15.62
C LEU A 162 5.72 -2.79 -15.43
N LYS A 163 4.87 -2.06 -14.69
CA LYS A 163 3.53 -2.53 -14.32
C LYS A 163 2.64 -2.86 -15.53
N PRO A 164 2.44 -1.97 -16.53
CA PRO A 164 1.66 -2.31 -17.71
C PRO A 164 2.25 -3.49 -18.49
N MET A 165 3.57 -3.58 -18.63
CA MET A 165 4.22 -4.69 -19.31
C MET A 165 3.96 -6.02 -18.62
N MET A 166 3.97 -6.02 -17.28
CA MET A 166 3.61 -7.20 -16.50
C MET A 166 2.14 -7.59 -16.71
N GLU A 167 1.22 -6.65 -16.62
CA GLU A 167 -0.22 -6.89 -16.68
C GLU A 167 -0.70 -7.26 -18.09
N GLU A 168 -0.22 -6.55 -19.11
CA GLU A 168 -0.71 -6.68 -20.48
C GLU A 168 -0.01 -7.79 -21.26
N THR A 169 1.23 -8.13 -20.92
CA THR A 169 2.02 -9.11 -21.70
C THR A 169 2.44 -10.31 -20.86
N VAL A 170 3.11 -10.09 -19.72
CA VAL A 170 3.72 -11.19 -18.96
C VAL A 170 2.68 -12.09 -18.30
N LEU A 171 1.69 -11.52 -17.62
CA LEU A 171 0.64 -12.31 -16.96
C LEU A 171 -0.24 -13.11 -17.94
N PRO A 172 -0.70 -12.57 -19.06
CA PRO A 172 -1.41 -13.37 -20.08
C PRO A 172 -0.57 -14.51 -20.64
N TRP A 173 0.71 -14.25 -20.95
CA TRP A 173 1.63 -15.29 -21.39
C TRP A 173 1.82 -16.37 -20.31
N LEU A 174 2.02 -15.98 -19.05
CA LEU A 174 2.22 -16.91 -17.94
C LEU A 174 1.00 -17.82 -17.74
N ARG A 175 -0.21 -17.26 -17.79
CA ARG A 175 -1.46 -18.05 -17.73
C ARG A 175 -1.52 -19.11 -18.85
N LYS A 176 -1.16 -18.73 -20.08
CA LYS A 176 -1.09 -19.66 -21.22
C LYS A 176 -0.06 -20.76 -21.00
N MET A 177 1.12 -20.43 -20.49
CA MET A 177 2.22 -21.39 -20.24
C MET A 177 1.93 -22.38 -19.13
N ARG A 178 1.13 -21.99 -18.14
CA ARG A 178 0.74 -22.89 -17.04
C ARG A 178 -0.23 -23.98 -17.46
N GLY A 179 -0.97 -23.79 -18.55
CA GLY A 179 -1.88 -24.80 -19.10
C GLY A 179 -3.02 -25.20 -18.17
N THR A 180 -3.33 -24.40 -17.15
CA THR A 180 -4.46 -24.59 -16.24
C THR A 180 -5.37 -23.37 -16.31
N ASP A 181 -6.68 -23.62 -16.36
CA ASP A 181 -7.69 -22.57 -16.31
C ASP A 181 -7.90 -22.05 -14.89
N ASP A 182 -7.25 -22.64 -13.90
CA ASP A 182 -7.35 -22.19 -12.52
C ASP A 182 -6.81 -20.77 -12.37
N ILE A 183 -7.60 -19.92 -11.77
CA ILE A 183 -7.23 -18.59 -11.37
C ILE A 183 -7.14 -18.49 -9.85
N PHE A 184 -6.42 -17.49 -9.38
CA PHE A 184 -6.36 -17.14 -7.97
C PHE A 184 -7.11 -15.82 -7.80
N LEU A 185 -8.06 -15.78 -6.89
CA LEU A 185 -8.70 -14.54 -6.48
C LEU A 185 -8.35 -14.27 -5.03
N THR A 186 -7.95 -13.03 -4.78
CA THR A 186 -7.61 -12.56 -3.45
C THR A 186 -8.52 -11.42 -3.07
N ARG A 187 -9.04 -11.45 -1.84
CA ARG A 187 -9.73 -10.33 -1.22
C ARG A 187 -8.96 -9.87 0.02
N ALA A 188 -8.70 -8.59 0.09
CA ALA A 188 -8.07 -7.98 1.24
C ALA A 188 -9.14 -7.29 2.11
N PHE A 189 -9.09 -7.53 3.41
CA PHE A 189 -9.87 -6.83 4.43
C PHE A 189 -8.94 -5.92 5.20
N GLN A 190 -9.16 -4.62 5.10
CA GLN A 190 -8.39 -3.63 5.85
C GLN A 190 -8.99 -3.49 7.23
N THR A 191 -8.22 -3.81 8.27
CA THR A 191 -8.70 -3.83 9.65
C THR A 191 -7.98 -2.80 10.52
N PHE A 192 -8.71 -2.29 11.52
CA PHE A 192 -8.18 -1.42 12.55
C PHE A 192 -8.85 -1.68 13.88
N GLY A 193 -8.11 -1.53 14.99
CA GLY A 193 -8.64 -1.69 16.34
C GLY A 193 -8.51 -3.11 16.89
N ILE A 194 -7.78 -4.00 16.21
CA ILE A 194 -7.48 -5.37 16.63
C ILE A 194 -5.99 -5.66 16.39
N SER A 195 -5.35 -6.42 17.28
CA SER A 195 -3.95 -6.88 17.09
C SER A 195 -3.90 -8.02 16.06
N GLU A 196 -2.71 -8.26 15.47
CA GLU A 196 -2.52 -9.37 14.53
C GLU A 196 -2.86 -10.72 15.16
N SER A 197 -2.38 -10.99 16.38
CA SER A 197 -2.73 -12.21 17.11
C SER A 197 -4.23 -12.31 17.46
N GLY A 198 -4.86 -11.19 17.78
CA GLY A 198 -6.30 -11.14 18.00
C GLY A 198 -7.12 -11.40 16.74
N LEU A 199 -6.63 -10.87 15.61
CA LEU A 199 -7.25 -11.10 14.30
C LEU A 199 -7.10 -12.56 13.87
N ASP A 200 -5.89 -13.14 14.00
CA ASP A 200 -5.63 -14.56 13.71
C ASP A 200 -6.54 -15.49 14.51
N GLU A 201 -6.60 -15.29 15.84
CA GLU A 201 -7.49 -16.10 16.70
C GLU A 201 -8.98 -15.91 16.34
N ALA A 202 -9.41 -14.69 16.01
CA ALA A 202 -10.79 -14.42 15.66
C ALA A 202 -11.23 -15.12 14.34
N VAL A 203 -10.32 -15.23 13.36
CA VAL A 203 -10.61 -15.90 12.08
C VAL A 203 -10.22 -17.37 12.04
N LYS A 204 -9.71 -17.91 13.13
CA LYS A 204 -9.29 -19.32 13.25
C LYS A 204 -10.43 -20.26 12.87
N GLY A 205 -10.13 -21.20 11.96
CA GLY A 205 -11.11 -22.17 11.47
C GLY A 205 -12.17 -21.62 10.50
N THR A 206 -12.08 -20.36 10.08
CA THR A 206 -12.97 -19.81 9.05
C THR A 206 -12.61 -20.26 7.65
N VAL A 207 -11.34 -20.58 7.41
CA VAL A 207 -10.79 -21.02 6.13
C VAL A 207 -9.93 -22.25 6.36
N SER A 208 -10.24 -23.37 5.72
CA SER A 208 -9.38 -24.56 5.71
C SER A 208 -8.32 -24.42 4.62
N GLY A 209 -7.20 -25.14 4.76
CA GLY A 209 -6.11 -25.10 3.77
C GLY A 209 -6.50 -25.59 2.38
N GLU A 210 -7.57 -26.39 2.26
CA GLU A 210 -8.11 -26.87 0.98
C GLU A 210 -9.04 -25.83 0.34
N GLU A 211 -9.76 -25.05 1.15
CA GLU A 211 -10.69 -24.01 0.65
C GLU A 211 -9.95 -22.76 0.20
N GLY A 212 -8.86 -22.38 0.88
CA GLY A 212 -8.11 -21.16 0.60
C GLY A 212 -6.96 -20.94 1.57
N ARG A 213 -6.32 -19.78 1.44
CA ARG A 213 -5.20 -19.35 2.31
C ARG A 213 -5.52 -18.00 2.93
N LEU A 214 -5.18 -17.86 4.21
CA LEU A 214 -5.17 -16.59 4.91
C LEU A 214 -3.73 -16.06 4.99
N ALA A 215 -3.58 -14.76 4.83
CA ALA A 215 -2.33 -14.06 5.04
C ALA A 215 -2.58 -12.74 5.78
N PHE A 216 -1.69 -12.39 6.68
CA PHE A 216 -1.74 -11.16 7.46
C PHE A 216 -0.58 -10.26 7.04
N ARG A 217 -0.86 -8.98 6.86
CA ARG A 217 0.16 -7.97 6.58
C ARG A 217 -0.04 -6.79 7.54
N ALA A 218 0.86 -6.68 8.50
CA ALA A 218 0.92 -5.49 9.35
C ALA A 218 1.45 -4.31 8.53
N SER A 219 0.67 -3.24 8.50
CA SER A 219 1.04 -1.96 7.89
C SER A 219 0.57 -0.86 8.84
N PHE A 220 1.41 -0.56 9.84
CA PHE A 220 1.06 0.36 10.91
C PHE A 220 0.36 1.63 10.41
N PRO A 221 -0.81 1.99 10.99
CA PRO A 221 -1.44 1.45 12.20
C PRO A 221 -2.52 0.38 11.94
N GLN A 222 -2.61 -0.18 10.75
CA GLN A 222 -3.61 -1.15 10.33
C GLN A 222 -3.03 -2.53 10.06
N ILE A 223 -3.92 -3.52 9.96
CA ILE A 223 -3.57 -4.87 9.54
C ILE A 223 -4.47 -5.23 8.36
N SER A 224 -3.87 -5.68 7.27
CA SER A 224 -4.58 -6.23 6.13
C SER A 224 -4.65 -7.75 6.27
N LEU A 225 -5.86 -8.29 6.30
CA LEU A 225 -6.14 -9.73 6.22
C LEU A 225 -6.49 -10.05 4.78
N LYS A 226 -5.73 -10.93 4.15
CA LYS A 226 -6.00 -11.40 2.78
C LYS A 226 -6.52 -12.84 2.83
N VAL A 227 -7.58 -13.13 2.08
CA VAL A 227 -8.02 -14.48 1.76
C VAL A 227 -7.82 -14.73 0.28
N THR A 228 -7.09 -15.78 -0.06
CA THR A 228 -6.81 -16.19 -1.44
C THR A 228 -7.42 -17.55 -1.70
N VAL A 229 -8.18 -17.67 -2.78
CA VAL A 229 -8.85 -18.90 -3.23
C VAL A 229 -8.32 -19.27 -4.62
N ARG A 230 -8.10 -20.55 -4.84
CA ARG A 230 -7.77 -21.11 -6.15
C ARG A 230 -8.95 -21.90 -6.71
N GLY A 231 -9.21 -21.79 -7.99
CA GLY A 231 -10.24 -22.59 -8.66
C GLY A 231 -10.52 -22.14 -10.08
N LYS A 232 -11.50 -22.77 -10.71
CA LYS A 232 -11.97 -22.37 -12.04
C LYS A 232 -12.69 -21.00 -11.96
N PRO A 233 -12.65 -20.18 -13.02
CA PRO A 233 -13.23 -18.84 -13.03
C PRO A 233 -14.68 -18.77 -12.59
N ASN A 234 -15.49 -19.77 -12.96
CA ASN A 234 -16.93 -19.85 -12.62
C ASN A 234 -17.22 -20.26 -11.15
N GLU A 235 -16.24 -20.81 -10.44
CA GLU A 235 -16.41 -21.34 -9.08
C GLU A 235 -15.69 -20.50 -8.02
N VAL A 236 -14.54 -19.95 -8.41
CA VAL A 236 -13.63 -19.29 -7.47
C VAL A 236 -14.22 -18.03 -6.84
N GLU A 237 -15.05 -17.27 -7.59
CA GLU A 237 -15.69 -16.05 -7.11
C GLU A 237 -16.73 -16.34 -6.03
N ALA A 238 -17.57 -17.36 -6.26
CA ALA A 238 -18.58 -17.78 -5.29
C ALA A 238 -17.93 -18.29 -3.99
N ARG A 239 -16.84 -19.08 -4.12
CA ARG A 239 -16.07 -19.56 -2.97
C ARG A 239 -15.42 -18.42 -2.20
N LEU A 240 -14.81 -17.47 -2.93
CA LEU A 240 -14.22 -16.29 -2.31
C LEU A 240 -15.26 -15.47 -1.54
N GLU A 241 -16.46 -15.30 -2.08
CA GLU A 241 -17.54 -14.57 -1.40
C GLU A 241 -18.02 -15.31 -0.15
N GLU A 242 -18.16 -16.63 -0.22
CA GLU A 242 -18.53 -17.46 0.94
C GLU A 242 -17.51 -17.31 2.08
N LEU A 243 -16.22 -17.48 1.79
CA LEU A 243 -15.16 -17.31 2.79
C LEU A 243 -15.09 -15.87 3.32
N SER A 244 -15.32 -14.90 2.46
CA SER A 244 -15.38 -13.48 2.85
C SER A 244 -16.52 -13.23 3.84
N ASN A 245 -17.68 -13.84 3.63
CA ASN A 245 -18.83 -13.72 4.55
C ASN A 245 -18.52 -14.37 5.91
N ARG A 246 -17.85 -15.53 5.94
CA ARG A 246 -17.38 -16.15 7.18
C ARG A 246 -16.42 -15.23 7.95
N ILE A 247 -15.49 -14.57 7.25
CA ILE A 247 -14.55 -13.60 7.83
C ILE A 247 -15.30 -12.38 8.37
N ARG A 248 -16.21 -11.77 7.57
CA ARG A 248 -17.01 -10.61 8.00
C ARG A 248 -17.83 -10.90 9.25
N ALA A 249 -18.39 -12.09 9.36
CA ALA A 249 -19.16 -12.50 10.54
C ALA A 249 -18.31 -12.53 11.82
N ARG A 250 -17.00 -12.79 11.73
CA ARG A 250 -16.10 -12.87 12.87
C ARG A 250 -15.48 -11.53 13.25
N VAL A 251 -15.09 -10.74 12.27
CA VAL A 251 -14.25 -9.54 12.49
C VAL A 251 -14.82 -8.27 11.85
N GLY A 252 -16.08 -8.29 11.40
CA GLY A 252 -16.68 -7.20 10.63
C GLY A 252 -16.63 -5.83 11.30
N SER A 253 -16.72 -5.75 12.64
CA SER A 253 -16.63 -4.47 13.37
C SER A 253 -15.24 -3.80 13.26
N TYR A 254 -14.20 -4.59 13.00
CA TYR A 254 -12.82 -4.13 12.82
C TYR A 254 -12.48 -3.84 11.35
N VAL A 255 -13.23 -4.43 10.40
CA VAL A 255 -13.03 -4.19 8.97
C VAL A 255 -13.54 -2.80 8.63
N TYR A 256 -12.67 -1.95 8.11
CA TYR A 256 -13.08 -0.64 7.65
C TYR A 256 -13.25 -0.55 6.13
N GLY A 257 -12.64 -1.46 5.37
CA GLY A 257 -12.74 -1.50 3.92
C GLY A 257 -12.25 -2.81 3.33
N GLU A 258 -12.56 -3.05 2.07
CA GLU A 258 -12.12 -4.20 1.28
C GLU A 258 -11.35 -3.72 0.05
N GLY A 259 -10.32 -4.49 -0.36
CA GLY A 259 -9.41 -4.11 -1.42
C GLY A 259 -8.29 -3.18 -0.94
N ASP A 260 -7.75 -2.41 -1.86
CA ASP A 260 -6.67 -1.43 -1.58
C ASP A 260 -7.30 -0.05 -1.33
N VAL A 261 -7.86 0.11 -0.14
CA VAL A 261 -8.53 1.34 0.28
C VAL A 261 -7.97 1.85 1.60
N THR A 262 -7.89 3.16 1.71
CA THR A 262 -7.49 3.84 2.95
C THR A 262 -8.70 4.19 3.83
N MET A 263 -8.46 4.43 5.13
CA MET A 263 -9.51 4.82 6.06
C MET A 263 -10.17 6.15 5.65
N GLU A 264 -9.39 7.11 5.19
CA GLU A 264 -9.86 8.42 4.74
C GLU A 264 -10.72 8.35 3.48
N GLU A 265 -10.44 7.43 2.54
CA GLU A 265 -11.28 7.18 1.37
C GLU A 265 -12.63 6.61 1.78
N VAL A 266 -12.62 5.64 2.70
CA VAL A 266 -13.86 5.03 3.23
C VAL A 266 -14.69 6.06 3.96
N VAL A 267 -14.08 6.88 4.82
CA VAL A 267 -14.77 7.97 5.53
C VAL A 267 -15.35 8.98 4.54
N GLY A 268 -14.56 9.40 3.56
CA GLY A 268 -15.02 10.35 2.53
C GLY A 268 -16.21 9.83 1.72
N LYS A 269 -16.17 8.55 1.34
CA LYS A 269 -17.29 7.88 0.66
C LYS A 269 -18.56 7.89 1.53
N LEU A 270 -18.44 7.48 2.79
CA LEU A 270 -19.57 7.44 3.73
C LEU A 270 -20.17 8.84 3.99
N LEU A 271 -19.33 9.86 4.13
CA LEU A 271 -19.80 11.24 4.30
C LEU A 271 -20.61 11.71 3.08
N LYS A 272 -20.11 11.44 1.86
CA LYS A 272 -20.83 11.75 0.61
C LYS A 272 -22.14 11.01 0.51
N GLU A 273 -22.16 9.70 0.74
CA GLU A 273 -23.35 8.86 0.66
C GLU A 273 -24.44 9.28 1.64
N LYS A 274 -24.05 9.75 2.84
CA LYS A 274 -24.99 10.21 3.87
C LYS A 274 -25.30 11.70 3.80
N GLY A 275 -24.70 12.43 2.87
CA GLY A 275 -24.87 13.88 2.75
C GLY A 275 -24.44 14.64 4.01
N LYS A 276 -23.38 14.16 4.70
CA LYS A 276 -22.89 14.73 5.96
C LYS A 276 -21.57 15.49 5.77
N THR A 277 -21.42 16.56 6.54
CA THR A 277 -20.23 17.39 6.54
C THR A 277 -19.40 17.19 7.81
N LEU A 278 -18.08 17.36 7.70
CA LEU A 278 -17.10 17.13 8.76
C LEU A 278 -16.28 18.37 9.04
N ALA A 279 -16.12 18.69 10.33
CA ALA A 279 -15.16 19.67 10.84
C ALA A 279 -14.27 19.02 11.92
N ILE A 280 -13.00 19.44 11.98
CA ILE A 280 -12.00 18.80 12.85
C ILE A 280 -11.32 19.85 13.74
N ALA A 281 -11.12 19.53 15.02
CA ALA A 281 -10.28 20.30 15.93
C ALA A 281 -9.06 19.48 16.35
N GLU A 282 -7.87 19.92 15.98
CA GLU A 282 -6.63 19.21 16.23
C GLU A 282 -5.74 19.93 17.24
N ALA A 283 -5.14 19.17 18.15
CA ALA A 283 -4.05 19.67 18.99
C ALA A 283 -2.78 18.83 18.77
N CYS A 284 -2.65 17.64 19.38
CA CYS A 284 -1.43 16.83 19.32
C CYS A 284 -1.13 16.23 17.93
N SER A 285 -2.12 16.03 17.07
CA SER A 285 -1.96 15.57 15.69
C SER A 285 -1.38 16.64 14.75
N GLY A 286 -1.63 17.95 15.07
CA GLY A 286 -0.98 19.06 14.40
C GLY A 286 -1.32 19.19 12.90
N GLY A 287 -2.56 18.90 12.50
CA GLY A 287 -3.03 18.96 11.11
C GLY A 287 -2.95 17.64 10.35
N LEU A 288 -2.50 16.55 10.98
CA LEU A 288 -2.33 15.26 10.28
C LEU A 288 -3.67 14.62 9.89
N VAL A 289 -4.74 14.81 10.68
CA VAL A 289 -6.08 14.32 10.31
C VAL A 289 -6.56 15.05 9.06
N SER A 290 -6.44 16.38 9.07
CA SER A 290 -6.78 17.24 7.94
C SER A 290 -5.98 16.90 6.68
N HIS A 291 -4.68 16.68 6.82
CA HIS A 291 -3.80 16.25 5.74
C HIS A 291 -4.32 14.96 5.08
N ARG A 292 -4.64 13.94 5.85
CA ARG A 292 -5.17 12.67 5.31
C ARG A 292 -6.51 12.86 4.62
N VAL A 293 -7.46 13.57 5.23
CA VAL A 293 -8.77 13.85 4.62
C VAL A 293 -8.64 14.55 3.27
N THR A 294 -7.72 15.52 3.18
CA THR A 294 -7.51 16.30 1.94
C THR A 294 -6.73 15.56 0.86
N ASN A 295 -6.07 14.43 1.17
CA ASN A 295 -5.48 13.55 0.17
C ASN A 295 -6.55 12.83 -0.70
N VAL A 296 -7.81 12.79 -0.24
CA VAL A 296 -8.91 12.19 -0.99
C VAL A 296 -9.45 13.20 -2.00
N PRO A 297 -9.37 12.94 -3.32
CA PRO A 297 -9.91 13.84 -4.32
C PRO A 297 -11.42 14.09 -4.12
N GLY A 298 -11.82 15.35 -4.20
CA GLY A 298 -13.20 15.78 -3.99
C GLY A 298 -13.64 15.80 -2.52
N SER A 299 -12.70 15.87 -1.58
CA SER A 299 -12.97 16.03 -0.14
C SER A 299 -13.69 17.34 0.19
N SER A 300 -13.57 18.38 -0.64
CA SER A 300 -14.28 19.67 -0.48
C SER A 300 -15.82 19.53 -0.47
N ALA A 301 -16.36 18.42 -0.96
CA ALA A 301 -17.82 18.17 -0.93
C ALA A 301 -18.35 17.86 0.48
N TYR A 302 -17.49 17.45 1.41
CA TYR A 302 -17.90 17.02 2.76
C TYR A 302 -17.02 17.58 3.89
N TYR A 303 -15.81 18.02 3.59
CA TYR A 303 -14.87 18.53 4.57
C TYR A 303 -14.88 20.05 4.59
N LEU A 304 -15.35 20.65 5.70
CA LEU A 304 -15.50 22.09 5.82
C LEU A 304 -14.23 22.77 6.33
N GLY A 305 -13.38 22.04 7.06
CA GLY A 305 -12.12 22.56 7.54
C GLY A 305 -11.66 22.00 8.88
N THR A 306 -10.48 22.47 9.30
CA THR A 306 -9.86 22.13 10.59
C THR A 306 -9.38 23.38 11.30
N VAL A 307 -9.52 23.37 12.63
CA VAL A 307 -8.87 24.32 13.54
C VAL A 307 -7.74 23.57 14.27
N VAL A 308 -6.48 23.90 13.96
CA VAL A 308 -5.31 23.40 14.70
C VAL A 308 -5.08 24.33 15.90
N ALA A 309 -5.69 23.96 17.04
CA ALA A 309 -5.63 24.73 18.28
C ALA A 309 -4.53 24.18 19.22
N TYR A 310 -3.25 24.49 18.92
CA TYR A 310 -2.13 23.94 19.69
C TYR A 310 -1.97 24.60 21.06
N ALA A 311 -1.99 25.93 21.11
CA ALA A 311 -1.97 26.71 22.37
C ALA A 311 -3.35 26.77 23.01
N ASP A 312 -3.40 26.95 24.36
CA ASP A 312 -4.66 27.09 25.12
C ASP A 312 -5.44 28.35 24.71
N THR A 313 -4.74 29.42 24.42
CA THR A 313 -5.35 30.66 23.89
C THR A 313 -6.04 30.42 22.54
N ALA A 314 -5.51 29.51 21.67
CA ALA A 314 -6.15 29.14 20.43
C ALA A 314 -7.41 28.32 20.68
N LYS A 315 -7.39 27.37 21.64
CA LYS A 315 -8.58 26.59 22.03
C LYS A 315 -9.71 27.52 22.47
N THR A 316 -9.39 28.52 23.32
CA THR A 316 -10.38 29.48 23.79
C THR A 316 -10.89 30.38 22.67
N LYS A 317 -9.99 31.01 21.91
CA LYS A 317 -10.39 32.02 20.91
C LYS A 317 -11.06 31.41 19.69
N LEU A 318 -10.53 30.29 19.21
CA LEU A 318 -10.97 29.68 17.92
C LEU A 318 -12.05 28.63 18.10
N LEU A 319 -12.09 27.93 19.23
CA LEU A 319 -13.04 26.83 19.47
C LEU A 319 -14.05 27.11 20.57
N GLY A 320 -13.89 28.21 21.34
CA GLY A 320 -14.78 28.55 22.42
C GLY A 320 -14.62 27.70 23.69
N VAL A 321 -13.48 27.03 23.85
CA VAL A 321 -13.16 26.33 25.10
C VAL A 321 -13.11 27.30 26.23
N LYS A 322 -13.80 27.02 27.32
CA LYS A 322 -13.90 27.92 28.48
C LYS A 322 -12.56 27.97 29.21
N PRO A 323 -12.11 29.19 29.62
CA PRO A 323 -10.89 29.30 30.42
C PRO A 323 -10.95 28.49 31.71
N GLU A 324 -12.14 28.44 32.36
CA GLU A 324 -12.37 27.67 33.59
C GLU A 324 -12.16 26.18 33.36
N THR A 325 -12.60 25.62 32.19
CA THR A 325 -12.38 24.23 31.81
C THR A 325 -10.88 23.93 31.68
N LEU A 326 -10.14 24.82 31.03
CA LEU A 326 -8.68 24.68 30.91
C LEU A 326 -7.97 24.77 32.25
N GLN A 327 -8.41 25.67 33.13
CA GLN A 327 -7.82 25.83 34.47
C GLN A 327 -8.09 24.60 35.35
N LEU A 328 -9.30 24.06 35.33
CA LEU A 328 -9.71 22.98 36.22
C LEU A 328 -9.25 21.60 35.71
N HIS A 329 -9.34 21.32 34.40
CA HIS A 329 -9.12 20.03 33.81
C HIS A 329 -7.85 19.95 32.93
N GLY A 330 -7.32 21.10 32.53
CA GLY A 330 -6.17 21.22 31.62
C GLY A 330 -6.52 20.96 30.17
N ALA A 331 -5.58 21.25 29.28
CA ALA A 331 -5.73 21.09 27.82
C ALA A 331 -5.95 19.65 27.37
N VAL A 332 -5.42 18.69 28.12
CA VAL A 332 -5.53 17.24 27.82
C VAL A 332 -6.54 16.64 28.82
N SER A 333 -7.81 16.68 28.45
CA SER A 333 -8.94 16.20 29.26
C SER A 333 -10.16 15.92 28.39
N ALA A 334 -11.09 15.13 28.90
CA ALA A 334 -12.34 14.84 28.23
C ALA A 334 -13.21 16.10 28.06
N GLU A 335 -13.23 16.95 29.08
CA GLU A 335 -14.00 18.19 29.12
C GLU A 335 -13.53 19.15 28.03
N THR A 336 -12.23 19.44 27.98
CA THR A 336 -11.64 20.28 26.93
C THR A 336 -11.90 19.73 25.55
N THR A 337 -11.77 18.42 25.37
CA THR A 337 -11.96 17.80 24.04
C THR A 337 -13.42 17.84 23.59
N ARG A 338 -14.39 17.68 24.52
CA ARG A 338 -15.83 17.86 24.22
C ARG A 338 -16.12 19.28 23.72
N GLU A 339 -15.63 20.29 24.46
CA GLU A 339 -15.82 21.69 24.07
C GLU A 339 -15.16 21.99 22.71
N MET A 340 -13.98 21.42 22.43
CA MET A 340 -13.34 21.55 21.12
C MET A 340 -14.18 20.94 20.01
N ALA A 341 -14.78 19.75 20.21
CA ALA A 341 -15.60 19.08 19.20
C ALA A 341 -16.89 19.82 18.90
N VAL A 342 -17.56 20.33 19.94
CA VAL A 342 -18.75 21.18 19.80
C VAL A 342 -18.38 22.49 19.11
N GLY A 343 -17.32 23.15 19.59
CA GLY A 343 -16.89 24.46 19.09
C GLY A 343 -16.52 24.41 17.60
N VAL A 344 -15.79 23.39 17.12
CA VAL A 344 -15.44 23.29 15.71
C VAL A 344 -16.67 22.98 14.82
N ARG A 345 -17.58 22.11 15.29
CA ARG A 345 -18.82 21.80 14.60
C ARG A 345 -19.67 23.05 14.37
N GLU A 346 -19.92 23.80 15.42
CA GLU A 346 -20.77 24.99 15.39
C GLU A 346 -20.16 26.13 14.58
N ARG A 347 -18.87 26.39 14.76
CA ARG A 347 -18.18 27.50 14.07
C ARG A 347 -18.06 27.31 12.58
N LEU A 348 -17.91 26.06 12.13
CA LEU A 348 -17.85 25.74 10.71
C LEU A 348 -19.21 25.30 10.12
N GLY A 349 -20.25 25.16 10.94
CA GLY A 349 -21.58 24.75 10.50
C GLY A 349 -21.60 23.31 9.99
N ALA A 350 -20.81 22.41 10.58
CA ALA A 350 -20.70 21.02 10.16
C ALA A 350 -21.75 20.14 10.85
N ASP A 351 -22.13 19.03 10.20
CA ASP A 351 -22.97 17.99 10.82
C ASP A 351 -22.22 17.24 11.91
N ILE A 352 -20.90 16.99 11.68
CA ILE A 352 -20.04 16.25 12.58
C ILE A 352 -18.82 17.10 12.92
N GLY A 353 -18.61 17.31 14.21
CA GLY A 353 -17.38 17.89 14.78
C GLY A 353 -16.60 16.81 15.52
N VAL A 354 -15.33 16.62 15.18
CA VAL A 354 -14.46 15.72 15.92
C VAL A 354 -13.24 16.46 16.44
N ALA A 355 -12.84 16.14 17.67
CA ALA A 355 -11.70 16.79 18.30
C ALA A 355 -10.73 15.78 18.88
N VAL A 356 -9.45 16.16 18.91
CA VAL A 356 -8.39 15.39 19.53
C VAL A 356 -7.39 16.29 20.26
N THR A 357 -7.06 15.87 21.49
CA THR A 357 -5.96 16.42 22.28
C THR A 357 -5.16 15.29 22.93
N GLY A 358 -3.91 15.52 23.29
CA GLY A 358 -3.08 14.47 23.88
C GLY A 358 -1.62 14.86 24.05
N ILE A 359 -0.85 13.95 24.64
CA ILE A 359 0.57 14.09 24.93
C ILE A 359 1.35 13.14 24.02
N ALA A 360 1.87 13.67 22.91
CA ALA A 360 2.57 12.85 21.91
C ALA A 360 4.05 12.56 22.28
N GLY A 361 4.57 13.20 23.35
CA GLY A 361 5.95 12.98 23.80
C GLY A 361 7.02 13.64 22.91
N PRO A 362 8.35 13.37 23.18
CA PRO A 362 8.83 12.50 24.26
C PRO A 362 8.68 13.13 25.67
N GLY A 363 8.53 14.43 25.80
CA GLY A 363 8.30 15.16 27.04
C GLY A 363 6.83 15.55 27.26
N GLY A 364 6.56 16.29 28.36
CA GLY A 364 5.23 16.83 28.67
C GLY A 364 4.28 15.86 29.38
N GLY A 365 4.73 14.64 29.67
CA GLY A 365 3.96 13.68 30.47
C GLY A 365 4.14 13.90 31.96
N THR A 366 3.11 13.59 32.76
CA THR A 366 3.12 13.47 34.21
C THR A 366 2.64 12.09 34.63
N PRO A 367 2.80 11.69 35.91
CA PRO A 367 2.24 10.43 36.39
C PRO A 367 0.74 10.26 36.09
N ASP A 368 -0.05 11.31 36.25
CA ASP A 368 -1.49 11.31 36.02
C ASP A 368 -1.86 11.44 34.55
N LYS A 369 -1.01 12.11 33.76
CA LYS A 369 -1.19 12.32 32.30
C LYS A 369 0.08 11.90 31.56
N PRO A 370 0.31 10.60 31.39
CA PRO A 370 1.54 10.09 30.77
C PRO A 370 1.63 10.39 29.27
N VAL A 371 2.83 10.30 28.72
CA VAL A 371 3.03 10.30 27.27
C VAL A 371 2.21 9.17 26.65
N GLY A 372 1.53 9.45 25.55
CA GLY A 372 0.60 8.56 24.88
C GLY A 372 -0.87 8.72 25.31
N LEU A 373 -1.15 9.46 26.38
CA LEU A 373 -2.53 9.79 26.73
C LEU A 373 -3.12 10.73 25.67
N ALA A 374 -4.25 10.33 25.10
CA ALA A 374 -5.00 11.13 24.15
C ALA A 374 -6.50 11.07 24.46
N TYR A 375 -7.18 12.19 24.29
CA TYR A 375 -8.63 12.28 24.37
C TYR A 375 -9.19 12.60 22.99
N LEU A 376 -10.24 11.86 22.63
CA LEU A 376 -11.03 12.11 21.44
C LEU A 376 -12.45 12.46 21.83
N ALA A 377 -13.09 13.36 21.09
CA ALA A 377 -14.49 13.65 21.22
C ALA A 377 -15.15 13.80 19.85
N LEU A 378 -16.40 13.36 19.75
CA LEU A 378 -17.25 13.51 18.57
C LEU A 378 -18.59 14.11 18.95
N SER A 379 -18.99 15.14 18.22
CA SER A 379 -20.26 15.85 18.33
C SER A 379 -21.04 15.73 17.03
N SER A 380 -22.26 15.16 17.06
CA SER A 380 -23.12 15.02 15.89
C SER A 380 -24.59 15.02 16.34
N GLY A 381 -25.39 15.99 15.89
CA GLY A 381 -26.73 16.20 16.43
C GLY A 381 -26.71 16.35 17.95
N ASP A 382 -27.53 15.55 18.66
CA ASP A 382 -27.56 15.51 20.13
C ASP A 382 -26.48 14.60 20.75
N THR A 383 -25.71 13.91 19.93
CA THR A 383 -24.67 12.98 20.39
C THR A 383 -23.39 13.74 20.69
N LEU A 384 -22.89 13.60 21.92
CA LEU A 384 -21.59 14.09 22.35
C LEU A 384 -20.87 12.98 23.13
N VAL A 385 -19.87 12.36 22.53
CA VAL A 385 -19.08 11.28 23.13
C VAL A 385 -17.64 11.71 23.27
N ALA A 386 -17.01 11.37 24.41
CA ALA A 386 -15.58 11.53 24.59
C ALA A 386 -14.98 10.27 25.23
N ARG A 387 -13.74 9.93 24.85
CA ARG A 387 -12.97 8.80 25.37
C ARG A 387 -11.51 9.13 25.44
N ASP A 388 -10.83 8.52 26.41
CA ASP A 388 -9.37 8.53 26.51
C ASP A 388 -8.77 7.24 25.95
N TYR A 389 -7.53 7.36 25.48
CA TYR A 389 -6.71 6.28 24.97
C TYR A 389 -5.29 6.40 25.52
N LYS A 390 -4.69 5.27 25.85
CA LYS A 390 -3.28 5.17 26.19
C LYS A 390 -2.54 4.55 25.00
N LEU A 391 -1.93 5.42 24.21
CA LEU A 391 -1.20 5.04 23.01
C LEU A 391 0.28 4.80 23.34
N TRP A 392 0.98 4.11 22.44
CA TRP A 392 2.37 3.71 22.61
C TRP A 392 3.23 4.12 21.39
N GLY A 393 4.54 4.04 21.56
CA GLY A 393 5.51 4.35 20.53
C GLY A 393 6.09 5.76 20.65
N ASN A 394 6.78 6.18 19.60
CA ASN A 394 7.34 7.50 19.50
C ASN A 394 6.27 8.55 19.14
N ARG A 395 6.65 9.81 19.11
CA ARG A 395 5.76 10.95 18.81
C ARG A 395 5.04 10.77 17.45
N GLU A 396 5.72 10.30 16.43
CA GLU A 396 5.15 10.09 15.11
C GLU A 396 4.09 8.97 15.13
N TRP A 397 4.39 7.87 15.82
CA TRP A 397 3.45 6.75 15.99
C TRP A 397 2.19 7.18 16.73
N ILE A 398 2.34 7.93 17.83
CA ILE A 398 1.20 8.45 18.60
C ILE A 398 0.33 9.36 17.73
N LYS A 399 0.93 10.27 16.95
CA LYS A 399 0.18 11.12 16.00
C LYS A 399 -0.56 10.30 14.94
N THR A 400 0.07 9.27 14.40
CA THR A 400 -0.53 8.38 13.40
C THR A 400 -1.70 7.60 13.98
N LEU A 401 -1.54 7.01 15.18
CA LEU A 401 -2.62 6.28 15.88
C LEU A 401 -3.81 7.19 16.21
N VAL A 402 -3.56 8.37 16.73
CA VAL A 402 -4.60 9.37 17.02
C VAL A 402 -5.37 9.71 15.76
N THR A 403 -4.68 9.93 14.66
CA THR A 403 -5.31 10.26 13.38
C THR A 403 -6.18 9.12 12.86
N GLN A 404 -5.70 7.90 12.96
CA GLN A 404 -6.47 6.72 12.55
C GLN A 404 -7.71 6.53 13.43
N LEU A 405 -7.59 6.74 14.75
CA LEU A 405 -8.72 6.70 15.69
C LEU A 405 -9.78 7.73 15.36
N VAL A 406 -9.38 8.98 15.06
CA VAL A 406 -10.33 10.04 14.68
C VAL A 406 -11.14 9.63 13.45
N LEU A 407 -10.48 9.13 12.42
CA LEU A 407 -11.15 8.68 11.20
C LEU A 407 -12.05 7.47 11.46
N ASP A 408 -11.60 6.49 12.26
CA ASP A 408 -12.44 5.34 12.62
C ASP A 408 -13.66 5.74 13.47
N TRP A 409 -13.54 6.75 14.32
CA TRP A 409 -14.68 7.30 15.06
C TRP A 409 -15.74 7.90 14.15
N VAL A 410 -15.30 8.68 13.15
CA VAL A 410 -16.24 9.24 12.14
C VAL A 410 -16.89 8.12 11.35
N ARG A 411 -16.14 7.10 10.89
CA ARG A 411 -16.66 5.92 10.20
C ARG A 411 -17.71 5.19 11.04
N ARG A 412 -17.36 4.86 12.28
CA ARG A 412 -18.27 4.14 13.22
C ARG A 412 -19.54 4.93 13.50
N SER A 413 -19.43 6.23 13.73
CA SER A 413 -20.57 7.11 13.92
C SER A 413 -21.51 7.09 12.71
N LEU A 414 -20.96 7.20 11.50
CA LEU A 414 -21.74 7.16 10.26
C LEU A 414 -22.42 5.81 10.02
N LEU A 415 -21.82 4.72 10.47
CA LEU A 415 -22.38 3.36 10.34
C LEU A 415 -23.28 2.95 11.50
N GLY A 416 -23.41 3.76 12.55
CA GLY A 416 -24.14 3.39 13.77
C GLY A 416 -23.46 2.29 14.59
N ILE A 417 -22.15 2.09 14.40
CA ILE A 417 -21.36 1.11 15.14
C ILE A 417 -20.85 1.75 16.44
N ASN A 418 -20.78 0.95 17.53
CA ASN A 418 -20.29 1.43 18.80
C ASN A 418 -18.85 1.98 18.67
N ILE A 419 -18.70 3.27 18.92
CA ILE A 419 -17.41 3.98 18.84
C ILE A 419 -16.41 3.42 19.87
N ALA A 420 -16.88 2.79 20.94
CA ALA A 420 -16.05 2.35 22.07
C ALA A 420 -15.30 1.02 21.88
N GLU A 421 -15.48 0.30 20.77
CA GLU A 421 -14.98 -1.08 20.61
C GLU A 421 -13.56 -1.29 20.06
N ALA A 422 -12.74 -0.27 19.88
CA ALA A 422 -11.33 -0.46 19.54
C ALA A 422 -10.58 -1.12 20.71
N SER A 423 -10.54 -2.46 20.75
CA SER A 423 -10.23 -3.23 21.98
C SER A 423 -8.76 -3.26 22.37
N PHE A 424 -7.79 -3.20 21.44
CA PHE A 424 -6.37 -3.33 21.79
C PHE A 424 -5.69 -2.00 22.19
N ILE A 425 -6.38 -0.89 22.02
CA ILE A 425 -5.86 0.46 22.34
C ILE A 425 -6.39 0.95 23.69
N ARG A 426 -7.11 0.12 24.45
CA ARG A 426 -7.66 0.48 25.78
C ARG A 426 -6.69 0.23 26.90
N ARG A 427 -6.88 1.01 27.98
CA ARG A 427 -6.28 0.74 29.30
C ARG A 427 -6.61 -0.66 29.81
#